data_6f4be12ca330252d8bef35a987a0bdbd
#
_entry.id   6f4be12ca330252d8bef35a987a0bdbd
#
_cell.length_a   1.000
_cell.length_b   1.000
_cell.length_c   1.000
_cell.angle_alpha   90.00
_cell.angle_beta   90.00
_cell.angle_gamma   90.00
#
_symmetry.space_group_name_H-M   'P 1'
#
loop_
_entity.id
_entity.type
_entity.pdbx_description
1 polymer ?
#
loop_
_entity_poly.entity_id
_entity_poly.type
_entity_poly.pdbx_seq_one_letter_code
_entity_poly.pdbx_strand_id
1 'polypeptide(L)'
;MTTDMTKGPIIPQLTEFTIPLVLGNLFQLTYNAADSVIVGKFVGDDALAAVGSAGPIMNMVILFISGMCMGAGILMSTQYGAKKYEQLQRQISTTMLGGLAFSAAIAVLLIVFSYPLLRLLQVPEDIIHSAVMYLRIVFVGLIFTFIYNFFSNTLRALGDSKVPLYFLIISAFLNVVLDLFFVVVVKWGVPGSALATMLSEALCCLFCLIYIKKKIPLLCLGKKWRVFDGSILLRTFNYGITSALQQMCIQLGKICVQTVVNVQGVAFIAAFTAINRVDDFAMTPQQNIAHASTTFMAQNKGAGNIRRMKKGFLSSIILQVIYTTVIAIVVFVFSRQIMQLFVSDGSEEVITLGMSYLQLIAFMYFMPSATNIIQGFFRGLGDLKVTLISTILNMSARFLSAWIMIHILGGGFGCLAWANFVGWIAMLAFQIPMIVTRWRKEKSEDN
;
A
#
# COMPACT_ATOMS: atom_id res chain seq x y z
N MET A 1 2.93 -15.31 17.08
CA MET A 1 3.19 -16.72 16.74
C MET A 1 2.89 -16.89 15.27
N THR A 2 3.77 -17.52 14.50
CA THR A 2 3.56 -17.78 13.08
C THR A 2 2.37 -18.71 12.90
N THR A 3 1.39 -18.35 12.06
CA THR A 3 0.19 -19.16 11.80
C THR A 3 0.37 -19.95 10.52
N ASP A 4 0.36 -21.27 10.61
CA ASP A 4 0.38 -22.14 9.42
C ASP A 4 -1.00 -22.11 8.75
N MET A 5 -1.13 -21.36 7.66
CA MET A 5 -2.38 -21.23 6.91
C MET A 5 -2.70 -22.45 6.04
N THR A 6 -1.85 -23.48 6.04
CA THR A 6 -2.13 -24.74 5.30
C THR A 6 -3.07 -25.68 6.04
N LYS A 7 -3.39 -25.39 7.31
CA LYS A 7 -4.23 -26.22 8.20
C LYS A 7 -5.25 -25.36 8.95
N GLY A 8 -6.27 -26.00 9.55
CA GLY A 8 -7.26 -25.33 10.41
C GLY A 8 -8.39 -24.60 9.67
N PRO A 9 -9.26 -23.88 10.39
CA PRO A 9 -10.43 -23.19 9.81
C PRO A 9 -10.01 -21.97 9.00
N ILE A 10 -10.58 -21.80 7.80
CA ILE A 10 -10.12 -20.81 6.81
C ILE A 10 -10.59 -19.40 7.18
N ILE A 11 -11.90 -19.20 7.41
CA ILE A 11 -12.47 -17.87 7.67
C ILE A 11 -11.86 -17.22 8.92
N PRO A 12 -11.77 -17.91 10.09
CA PRO A 12 -11.11 -17.32 11.25
C PRO A 12 -9.66 -16.92 11.00
N GLN A 13 -8.88 -17.77 10.30
CA GLN A 13 -7.49 -17.45 9.98
C GLN A 13 -7.36 -16.21 9.08
N LEU A 14 -8.18 -16.10 8.04
CA LEU A 14 -8.20 -14.93 7.16
C LEU A 14 -8.59 -13.67 7.94
N THR A 15 -9.63 -13.75 8.79
CA THR A 15 -10.10 -12.63 9.61
C THR A 15 -9.04 -12.20 10.63
N GLU A 16 -8.47 -13.14 11.37
CA GLU A 16 -7.45 -12.88 12.37
C GLU A 16 -6.17 -12.29 11.76
N PHE A 17 -5.85 -12.65 10.52
CA PHE A 17 -4.73 -12.08 9.79
C PHE A 17 -5.07 -10.70 9.20
N THR A 18 -6.31 -10.47 8.73
CA THR A 18 -6.75 -9.22 8.09
C THR A 18 -6.89 -8.08 9.09
N ILE A 19 -7.47 -8.32 10.28
CA ILE A 19 -7.73 -7.27 11.27
C ILE A 19 -6.46 -6.47 11.63
N PRO A 20 -5.31 -7.10 11.97
CA PRO A 20 -4.09 -6.34 12.23
C PRO A 20 -3.57 -5.54 11.03
N LEU A 21 -3.76 -6.04 9.80
CA LEU A 21 -3.38 -5.30 8.59
C LEU A 21 -4.23 -4.03 8.42
N VAL A 22 -5.54 -4.14 8.63
CA VAL A 22 -6.47 -3.00 8.56
C VAL A 22 -6.12 -1.97 9.63
N LEU A 23 -5.96 -2.42 10.88
CA LEU A 23 -5.58 -1.53 11.98
C LEU A 23 -4.24 -0.85 11.71
N GLY A 24 -3.24 -1.59 11.19
CA GLY A 24 -1.95 -1.02 10.83
C GLY A 24 -2.05 0.11 9.81
N ASN A 25 -2.82 -0.08 8.74
CA ASN A 25 -3.02 0.94 7.73
C ASN A 25 -3.79 2.17 8.27
N LEU A 26 -4.79 1.95 9.14
CA LEU A 26 -5.51 3.06 9.80
C LEU A 26 -4.58 3.85 10.73
N PHE A 27 -3.74 3.17 11.52
CA PHE A 27 -2.72 3.83 12.33
C PHE A 27 -1.74 4.63 11.48
N GLN A 28 -1.31 4.09 10.34
CA GLN A 28 -0.41 4.77 9.41
C GLN A 28 -1.02 6.06 8.85
N LEU A 29 -2.29 6.04 8.47
CA LEU A 29 -3.01 7.23 8.02
C LEU A 29 -3.09 8.29 9.13
N THR A 30 -3.37 7.85 10.36
CA THR A 30 -3.51 8.74 11.50
C THR A 30 -2.20 9.42 11.89
N TYR A 31 -1.08 8.69 11.94
CA TYR A 31 0.19 9.30 12.31
C TYR A 31 0.73 10.25 11.22
N ASN A 32 0.54 9.94 9.93
CA ASN A 32 0.88 10.86 8.84
C ASN A 32 0.12 12.20 8.94
N ALA A 33 -1.15 12.13 9.37
CA ALA A 33 -1.94 13.33 9.63
C ALA A 33 -1.40 14.10 10.85
N ALA A 34 -1.02 13.41 11.93
CA ALA A 34 -0.45 14.03 13.13
C ALA A 34 0.88 14.75 12.84
N ASP A 35 1.79 14.14 12.07
CA ASP A 35 3.04 14.75 11.65
C ASP A 35 2.80 16.06 10.88
N SER A 36 1.87 16.04 9.91
CA SER A 36 1.50 17.25 9.15
C SER A 36 0.92 18.35 10.04
N VAL A 37 0.11 18.00 11.05
CA VAL A 37 -0.45 18.96 12.02
C VAL A 37 0.66 19.55 12.90
N ILE A 38 1.61 18.75 13.36
CA ILE A 38 2.73 19.21 14.19
C ILE A 38 3.58 20.20 13.39
N VAL A 39 3.99 19.85 12.16
CA VAL A 39 4.78 20.72 11.30
C VAL A 39 4.04 22.03 11.01
N GLY A 40 2.77 21.96 10.56
CA GLY A 40 1.99 23.15 10.23
C GLY A 40 1.78 24.09 11.42
N LYS A 41 1.47 23.53 12.61
CA LYS A 41 1.17 24.34 13.80
C LYS A 41 2.40 24.93 14.47
N PHE A 42 3.53 24.25 14.48
CA PHE A 42 4.70 24.66 15.27
C PHE A 42 5.87 25.19 14.43
N VAL A 43 5.92 24.91 13.13
CA VAL A 43 6.99 25.44 12.25
C VAL A 43 6.45 26.52 11.31
N GLY A 44 5.21 26.37 10.85
CA GLY A 44 4.51 27.35 10.02
C GLY A 44 4.17 26.85 8.61
N ASP A 45 3.50 27.71 7.84
CA ASP A 45 2.93 27.38 6.54
C ASP A 45 3.99 27.02 5.49
N ASP A 46 5.10 27.73 5.46
CA ASP A 46 6.21 27.47 4.52
C ASP A 46 6.82 26.08 4.74
N ALA A 47 6.94 25.67 6.01
CA ALA A 47 7.43 24.34 6.35
C ALA A 47 6.44 23.24 5.95
N LEU A 48 5.15 23.49 6.17
CA LEU A 48 4.10 22.57 5.73
C LEU A 48 4.08 22.46 4.20
N ALA A 49 4.26 23.57 3.48
CA ALA A 49 4.35 23.59 2.03
C ALA A 49 5.59 22.84 1.52
N ALA A 50 6.75 23.00 2.18
CA ALA A 50 7.98 22.28 1.84
C ALA A 50 7.83 20.77 2.01
N VAL A 51 7.32 20.31 3.16
CA VAL A 51 7.05 18.88 3.44
C VAL A 51 5.97 18.34 2.48
N GLY A 52 4.90 19.11 2.25
CA GLY A 52 3.83 18.74 1.33
C GLY A 52 4.31 18.56 -0.11
N SER A 53 5.22 19.44 -0.57
CA SER A 53 5.83 19.35 -1.91
C SER A 53 6.79 18.16 -2.07
N ALA A 54 7.43 17.74 -0.98
CA ALA A 54 8.29 16.56 -0.93
C ALA A 54 7.51 15.24 -0.89
N GLY A 55 6.28 15.29 -0.34
CA GLY A 55 5.42 14.12 -0.08
C GLY A 55 5.22 13.17 -1.27
N PRO A 56 4.86 13.64 -2.46
CA PRO A 56 4.66 12.78 -3.64
C PRO A 56 5.89 11.97 -4.02
N ILE A 57 7.10 12.57 -3.96
CA ILE A 57 8.36 11.87 -4.26
C ILE A 57 8.62 10.80 -3.21
N MET A 58 8.49 11.16 -1.93
CA MET A 58 8.69 10.24 -0.81
C MET A 58 7.73 9.05 -0.89
N ASN A 59 6.43 9.31 -1.09
CA ASN A 59 5.42 8.26 -1.20
C ASN A 59 5.70 7.31 -2.37
N MET A 60 6.12 7.83 -3.53
CA MET A 60 6.45 7.00 -4.69
C MET A 60 7.63 6.06 -4.39
N VAL A 61 8.66 6.54 -3.71
CA VAL A 61 9.84 5.75 -3.32
C VAL A 61 9.47 4.69 -2.27
N ILE A 62 8.68 5.05 -1.25
CA ILE A 62 8.22 4.11 -0.21
C ILE A 62 7.36 3.01 -0.83
N LEU A 63 6.42 3.35 -1.72
CA LEU A 63 5.57 2.38 -2.41
C LEU A 63 6.38 1.45 -3.32
N PHE A 64 7.43 1.97 -3.96
CA PHE A 64 8.34 1.16 -4.74
C PHE A 64 9.06 0.12 -3.87
N ILE A 65 9.66 0.54 -2.75
CA ILE A 65 10.32 -0.36 -1.79
C ILE A 65 9.32 -1.37 -1.20
N SER A 66 8.13 -0.91 -0.81
CA SER A 66 7.08 -1.78 -0.27
C SER A 66 6.63 -2.83 -1.28
N GLY A 67 6.46 -2.45 -2.55
CA GLY A 67 6.16 -3.36 -3.66
C GLY A 67 7.25 -4.41 -3.87
N MET A 68 8.53 -4.00 -3.82
CA MET A 68 9.67 -4.91 -3.88
C MET A 68 9.64 -5.95 -2.74
N CYS A 69 9.39 -5.51 -1.51
CA CYS A 69 9.28 -6.39 -0.34
C CYS A 69 8.05 -7.31 -0.42
N MET A 70 6.93 -6.83 -0.96
CA MET A 70 5.72 -7.63 -1.17
C MET A 70 5.98 -8.77 -2.16
N GLY A 71 6.66 -8.50 -3.28
CA GLY A 71 7.04 -9.53 -4.25
C GLY A 71 7.92 -10.62 -3.64
N ALA A 72 8.90 -10.23 -2.82
CA ALA A 72 9.74 -11.16 -2.06
C ALA A 72 8.89 -12.00 -1.07
N GLY A 73 7.92 -11.37 -0.38
CA GLY A 73 7.03 -12.02 0.57
C GLY A 73 6.20 -13.15 -0.06
N ILE A 74 5.78 -13.03 -1.32
CA ILE A 74 5.06 -14.09 -2.05
C ILE A 74 5.92 -15.34 -2.22
N LEU A 75 7.20 -15.17 -2.60
CA LEU A 75 8.15 -16.29 -2.73
C LEU A 75 8.40 -16.94 -1.36
N MET A 76 8.59 -16.15 -0.32
CA MET A 76 8.77 -16.64 1.05
C MET A 76 7.53 -17.39 1.56
N SER A 77 6.32 -16.88 1.30
CA SER A 77 5.06 -17.56 1.66
C SER A 77 4.96 -18.93 0.98
N THR A 78 5.32 -19.02 -0.30
CA THR A 78 5.30 -20.29 -1.05
C THR A 78 6.30 -21.30 -0.48
N GLN A 79 7.53 -20.85 -0.15
CA GLN A 79 8.56 -21.71 0.43
C GLN A 79 8.18 -22.17 1.85
N TYR A 80 7.57 -21.28 2.64
CA TYR A 80 7.10 -21.59 3.98
C TYR A 80 5.98 -22.65 3.93
N GLY A 81 4.99 -22.49 3.06
CA GLY A 81 3.93 -23.47 2.85
C GLY A 81 4.43 -24.81 2.35
N ALA A 82 5.47 -24.82 1.51
CA ALA A 82 6.15 -26.04 1.05
C ALA A 82 7.05 -26.67 2.12
N LYS A 83 7.20 -26.05 3.30
CA LYS A 83 8.12 -26.48 4.38
C LYS A 83 9.59 -26.54 3.97
N LYS A 84 9.98 -25.82 2.91
CA LYS A 84 11.35 -25.74 2.39
C LYS A 84 12.14 -24.68 3.17
N TYR A 85 12.35 -24.91 4.47
CA TYR A 85 12.92 -23.91 5.38
C TYR A 85 14.35 -23.49 5.01
N GLU A 86 15.17 -24.39 4.47
CA GLU A 86 16.51 -24.05 4.02
C GLU A 86 16.48 -23.07 2.82
N GLN A 87 15.59 -23.32 1.85
CA GLN A 87 15.39 -22.42 0.71
C GLN A 87 14.82 -21.07 1.16
N LEU A 88 13.89 -21.09 2.14
CA LEU A 88 13.35 -19.89 2.75
C LEU A 88 14.46 -19.05 3.43
N GLN A 89 15.37 -19.67 4.19
CA GLN A 89 16.49 -18.96 4.81
C GLN A 89 17.45 -18.36 3.78
N ARG A 90 17.77 -19.08 2.70
CA ARG A 90 18.56 -18.56 1.59
C ARG A 90 17.87 -17.39 0.90
N GLN A 91 16.55 -17.49 0.68
CA GLN A 91 15.73 -16.43 0.11
C GLN A 91 15.77 -15.17 0.99
N ILE A 92 15.57 -15.31 2.30
CA ILE A 92 15.59 -14.22 3.28
C ILE A 92 16.96 -13.55 3.29
N SER A 93 18.04 -14.32 3.39
CA SER A 93 19.42 -13.81 3.38
C SER A 93 19.75 -13.04 2.11
N THR A 94 19.51 -13.67 0.96
CA THR A 94 19.80 -13.06 -0.36
C THR A 94 18.99 -11.78 -0.57
N THR A 95 17.69 -11.80 -0.23
CA THR A 95 16.80 -10.62 -0.36
C THR A 95 17.22 -9.49 0.57
N MET A 96 17.62 -9.81 1.80
CA MET A 96 18.09 -8.80 2.75
C MET A 96 19.36 -8.13 2.27
N LEU A 97 20.38 -8.90 1.84
CA LEU A 97 21.65 -8.36 1.37
C LEU A 97 21.48 -7.57 0.06
N GLY A 98 20.77 -8.15 -0.92
CA GLY A 98 20.51 -7.48 -2.19
C GLY A 98 19.63 -6.24 -2.03
N GLY A 99 18.61 -6.30 -1.18
CA GLY A 99 17.73 -5.17 -0.91
C GLY A 99 18.40 -4.04 -0.14
N LEU A 100 19.30 -4.35 0.80
CA LEU A 100 20.14 -3.34 1.47
C LEU A 100 21.05 -2.61 0.48
N ALA A 101 21.75 -3.35 -0.38
CA ALA A 101 22.60 -2.76 -1.40
C ALA A 101 21.78 -1.90 -2.38
N PHE A 102 20.62 -2.39 -2.79
CA PHE A 102 19.71 -1.67 -3.69
C PHE A 102 19.11 -0.41 -3.05
N SER A 103 18.63 -0.49 -1.81
CA SER A 103 18.08 0.67 -1.10
C SER A 103 19.14 1.73 -0.80
N ALA A 104 20.36 1.31 -0.47
CA ALA A 104 21.49 2.25 -0.29
C ALA A 104 21.85 2.94 -1.62
N ALA A 105 21.92 2.21 -2.73
CA ALA A 105 22.19 2.80 -4.04
C ALA A 105 21.10 3.80 -4.46
N ILE A 106 19.82 3.46 -4.27
CA ILE A 106 18.70 4.38 -4.53
C ILE A 106 18.76 5.59 -3.60
N ALA A 107 19.05 5.40 -2.32
CA ALA A 107 19.16 6.51 -1.37
C ALA A 107 20.23 7.53 -1.82
N VAL A 108 21.42 7.06 -2.18
CA VAL A 108 22.50 7.92 -2.70
C VAL A 108 22.06 8.65 -3.96
N LEU A 109 21.46 7.96 -4.92
CA LEU A 109 20.96 8.54 -6.15
C LEU A 109 19.92 9.63 -5.87
N LEU A 110 18.93 9.36 -5.02
CA LEU A 110 17.87 10.31 -4.69
C LEU A 110 18.38 11.50 -3.87
N ILE A 111 19.38 11.33 -3.00
CA ILE A 111 20.04 12.43 -2.27
C ILE A 111 20.72 13.38 -3.27
N VAL A 112 21.44 12.84 -4.26
CA VAL A 112 22.11 13.64 -5.30
C VAL A 112 21.09 14.38 -6.17
N PHE A 113 20.03 13.69 -6.58
CA PHE A 113 19.01 14.24 -7.49
C PHE A 113 17.84 14.95 -6.79
N SER A 114 17.85 15.10 -5.46
CA SER A 114 16.76 15.74 -4.70
C SER A 114 16.41 17.15 -5.19
N TYR A 115 17.41 17.99 -5.44
CA TYR A 115 17.20 19.36 -5.94
C TYR A 115 16.63 19.37 -7.38
N PRO A 116 17.25 18.68 -8.39
CA PRO A 116 16.68 18.58 -9.73
C PRO A 116 15.24 18.03 -9.75
N LEU A 117 14.91 17.07 -8.91
CA LEU A 117 13.56 16.50 -8.83
C LEU A 117 12.53 17.51 -8.35
N LEU A 118 12.83 18.26 -7.28
CA LEU A 118 11.93 19.30 -6.78
C LEU A 118 11.79 20.47 -7.75
N ARG A 119 12.86 20.84 -8.43
CA ARG A 119 12.82 21.86 -9.49
C ARG A 119 11.96 21.41 -10.68
N LEU A 120 12.02 20.13 -11.06
CA LEU A 120 11.16 19.55 -12.10
C LEU A 120 9.68 19.61 -11.71
N LEU A 121 9.37 19.47 -10.42
CA LEU A 121 8.03 19.63 -9.87
C LEU A 121 7.62 21.10 -9.68
N GLN A 122 8.45 22.06 -10.12
CA GLN A 122 8.19 23.50 -10.03
C GLN A 122 7.94 24.00 -8.60
N VAL A 123 8.64 23.39 -7.62
CA VAL A 123 8.59 23.87 -6.23
C VAL A 123 9.16 25.28 -6.14
N PRO A 124 8.48 26.24 -5.48
CA PRO A 124 8.95 27.62 -5.33
C PRO A 124 10.33 27.72 -4.69
N GLU A 125 11.15 28.66 -5.15
CA GLU A 125 12.53 28.85 -4.67
C GLU A 125 12.60 29.15 -3.17
N ASP A 126 11.59 29.81 -2.61
CA ASP A 126 11.52 30.19 -1.20
C ASP A 126 11.50 28.97 -0.25
N ILE A 127 10.91 27.87 -0.69
CA ILE A 127 10.75 26.64 0.11
C ILE A 127 11.60 25.47 -0.38
N ILE A 128 12.22 25.56 -1.57
CA ILE A 128 12.92 24.42 -2.21
C ILE A 128 14.08 23.92 -1.35
N HIS A 129 14.84 24.81 -0.70
CA HIS A 129 15.95 24.42 0.15
C HIS A 129 15.51 23.60 1.36
N SER A 130 14.40 24.00 2.00
CA SER A 130 13.80 23.25 3.11
C SER A 130 13.28 21.88 2.65
N ALA A 131 12.63 21.82 1.49
CA ALA A 131 12.15 20.58 0.89
C ALA A 131 13.30 19.62 0.50
N VAL A 132 14.40 20.14 -0.07
CA VAL A 132 15.62 19.37 -0.38
C VAL A 132 16.24 18.79 0.89
N MET A 133 16.35 19.58 1.94
CA MET A 133 16.93 19.15 3.21
C MET A 133 16.08 18.07 3.85
N TYR A 134 14.74 18.23 3.85
CA TYR A 134 13.80 17.22 4.29
C TYR A 134 13.99 15.89 3.54
N LEU A 135 13.94 15.94 2.20
CA LEU A 135 14.09 14.75 1.37
C LEU A 135 15.43 14.05 1.59
N ARG A 136 16.54 14.80 1.70
CA ARG A 136 17.86 14.19 1.93
C ARG A 136 17.93 13.43 3.23
N ILE A 137 17.37 13.99 4.31
CA ILE A 137 17.33 13.31 5.62
C ILE A 137 16.46 12.04 5.54
N VAL A 138 15.27 12.15 4.95
CA VAL A 138 14.37 10.99 4.79
C VAL A 138 15.00 9.93 3.90
N PHE A 139 15.73 10.31 2.83
CA PHE A 139 16.39 9.34 1.95
C PHE A 139 17.57 8.62 2.62
N VAL A 140 18.25 9.24 3.57
CA VAL A 140 19.19 8.50 4.45
C VAL A 140 18.43 7.43 5.23
N GLY A 141 17.19 7.71 5.66
CA GLY A 141 16.29 6.78 6.35
C GLY A 141 15.79 5.61 5.50
N LEU A 142 15.90 5.64 4.16
CA LEU A 142 15.38 4.58 3.27
C LEU A 142 15.91 3.18 3.59
N ILE A 143 17.10 3.07 4.15
CA ILE A 143 17.67 1.79 4.58
C ILE A 143 16.80 1.21 5.72
N PHE A 144 16.37 2.03 6.65
CA PHE A 144 15.51 1.60 7.77
C PHE A 144 14.09 1.29 7.28
N THR A 145 13.56 2.13 6.38
CA THR A 145 12.29 1.88 5.69
C THR A 145 12.31 0.53 4.97
N PHE A 146 13.38 0.20 4.25
CA PHE A 146 13.55 -1.10 3.61
C PHE A 146 13.57 -2.24 4.63
N ILE A 147 14.39 -2.15 5.68
CA ILE A 147 14.53 -3.19 6.70
C ILE A 147 13.17 -3.46 7.38
N TYR A 148 12.45 -2.40 7.75
CA TYR A 148 11.13 -2.53 8.34
C TYR A 148 10.13 -3.21 7.38
N ASN A 149 10.03 -2.74 6.14
CA ASN A 149 9.13 -3.33 5.13
C ASN A 149 9.50 -4.78 4.83
N PHE A 150 10.78 -5.09 4.72
CA PHE A 150 11.28 -6.43 4.49
C PHE A 150 10.87 -7.40 5.61
N PHE A 151 11.14 -7.07 6.88
CA PHE A 151 10.75 -7.93 8.00
C PHE A 151 9.25 -8.00 8.19
N SER A 152 8.52 -6.90 8.00
CA SER A 152 7.06 -6.89 8.04
C SER A 152 6.47 -7.83 7.00
N ASN A 153 6.95 -7.80 5.75
CA ASN A 153 6.49 -8.70 4.71
C ASN A 153 6.96 -10.15 4.94
N THR A 154 8.14 -10.35 5.51
CA THR A 154 8.62 -11.68 5.89
C THR A 154 7.76 -12.30 6.99
N LEU A 155 7.43 -11.55 8.04
CA LEU A 155 6.54 -12.01 9.12
C LEU A 155 5.14 -12.32 8.60
N ARG A 156 4.60 -11.46 7.73
CA ARG A 156 3.33 -11.72 7.04
C ARG A 156 3.40 -12.98 6.18
N ALA A 157 4.50 -13.22 5.48
CA ALA A 157 4.71 -14.43 4.70
C ALA A 157 4.69 -15.70 5.54
N LEU A 158 5.11 -15.62 6.81
CA LEU A 158 5.03 -16.70 7.81
C LEU A 158 3.68 -16.77 8.53
N GLY A 159 2.70 -15.96 8.14
CA GLY A 159 1.36 -15.94 8.73
C GLY A 159 1.23 -15.09 10.01
N ASP A 160 2.17 -14.18 10.28
CA ASP A 160 2.11 -13.26 11.43
C ASP A 160 1.88 -11.83 10.96
N SER A 161 0.66 -11.32 11.16
CA SER A 161 0.30 -9.91 10.90
C SER A 161 0.26 -9.04 12.16
N LYS A 162 0.28 -9.66 13.36
CA LYS A 162 0.16 -8.95 14.63
C LYS A 162 1.46 -8.24 15.01
N VAL A 163 2.58 -8.91 14.84
CA VAL A 163 3.90 -8.35 15.19
C VAL A 163 4.26 -7.13 14.35
N PRO A 164 4.08 -7.12 13.03
CA PRO A 164 4.24 -5.90 12.23
C PRO A 164 3.36 -4.73 12.69
N LEU A 165 2.11 -5.01 13.12
CA LEU A 165 1.23 -3.98 13.69
C LEU A 165 1.82 -3.37 14.97
N TYR A 166 2.32 -4.19 15.90
CA TYR A 166 2.91 -3.67 17.14
C TYR A 166 4.12 -2.78 16.87
N PHE A 167 4.98 -3.16 15.92
CA PHE A 167 6.11 -2.32 15.54
C PHE A 167 5.67 -1.01 14.89
N LEU A 168 4.60 -1.04 14.07
CA LEU A 168 4.05 0.17 13.49
C LEU A 168 3.52 1.12 14.56
N ILE A 169 2.77 0.62 15.54
CA ILE A 169 2.24 1.42 16.66
C ILE A 169 3.38 2.05 17.46
N ILE A 170 4.42 1.27 17.76
CA ILE A 170 5.60 1.76 18.48
C ILE A 170 6.32 2.84 17.66
N SER A 171 6.52 2.60 16.37
CA SER A 171 7.15 3.58 15.47
C SER A 171 6.36 4.88 15.39
N ALA A 172 5.04 4.79 15.23
CA ALA A 172 4.16 5.96 15.16
C ALA A 172 4.19 6.77 16.48
N PHE A 173 4.15 6.09 17.63
CA PHE A 173 4.26 6.76 18.91
C PHE A 173 5.62 7.45 19.09
N LEU A 174 6.72 6.76 18.77
CA LEU A 174 8.06 7.33 18.81
C LEU A 174 8.21 8.51 17.86
N ASN A 175 7.65 8.42 16.66
CA ASN A 175 7.67 9.51 15.69
C ASN A 175 7.02 10.78 16.27
N VAL A 176 5.79 10.69 16.80
CA VAL A 176 5.09 11.84 17.41
C VAL A 176 5.89 12.43 18.58
N VAL A 177 6.47 11.59 19.45
CA VAL A 177 7.29 12.06 20.58
C VAL A 177 8.55 12.76 20.10
N LEU A 178 9.24 12.21 19.11
CA LEU A 178 10.45 12.79 18.53
C LEU A 178 10.15 14.06 17.74
N ASP A 179 9.01 14.13 17.02
CA ASP A 179 8.55 15.34 16.35
C ASP A 179 8.33 16.47 17.35
N LEU A 180 7.58 16.22 18.43
CA LEU A 180 7.39 17.21 19.48
C LEU A 180 8.72 17.62 20.11
N PHE A 181 9.64 16.71 20.32
CA PHE A 181 10.97 17.02 20.86
C PHE A 181 11.80 17.88 19.90
N PHE A 182 11.99 17.45 18.65
CA PHE A 182 12.86 18.17 17.70
C PHE A 182 12.23 19.44 17.16
N VAL A 183 10.91 19.44 16.94
CA VAL A 183 10.21 20.59 16.35
C VAL A 183 9.87 21.63 17.42
N VAL A 184 9.31 21.22 18.56
CA VAL A 184 8.80 22.15 19.58
C VAL A 184 9.88 22.55 20.60
N VAL A 185 10.62 21.56 21.14
CA VAL A 185 11.62 21.80 22.20
C VAL A 185 12.94 22.30 21.61
N VAL A 186 13.49 21.56 20.64
CA VAL A 186 14.79 21.90 20.02
C VAL A 186 14.66 22.98 18.94
N LYS A 187 13.44 23.14 18.37
CA LYS A 187 13.12 24.15 17.34
C LYS A 187 13.93 24.01 16.06
N TRP A 188 14.18 22.75 15.64
CA TRP A 188 14.92 22.49 14.39
C TRP A 188 14.05 22.58 13.13
N GLY A 189 12.75 22.87 13.28
CA GLY A 189 11.84 23.05 12.13
C GLY A 189 11.72 21.81 11.24
N VAL A 190 11.75 22.00 9.92
CA VAL A 190 11.60 20.93 8.91
C VAL A 190 12.65 19.81 9.05
N PRO A 191 13.96 20.09 9.24
CA PRO A 191 14.95 19.06 9.53
C PRO A 191 14.64 18.23 10.78
N GLY A 192 14.03 18.84 11.78
CA GLY A 192 13.63 18.16 13.03
C GLY A 192 12.58 17.07 12.77
N SER A 193 11.54 17.37 11.99
CA SER A 193 10.52 16.38 11.61
C SER A 193 11.12 15.26 10.75
N ALA A 194 11.97 15.59 9.77
CA ALA A 194 12.65 14.57 8.96
C ALA A 194 13.51 13.62 9.82
N LEU A 195 14.23 14.16 10.81
CA LEU A 195 15.03 13.37 11.76
C LEU A 195 14.16 12.51 12.68
N ALA A 196 13.03 13.03 13.15
CA ALA A 196 12.08 12.27 13.96
C ALA A 196 11.56 11.04 13.20
N THR A 197 11.18 11.22 11.96
CA THR A 197 10.75 10.11 11.08
C THR A 197 11.87 9.09 10.89
N MET A 198 13.07 9.51 10.52
CA MET A 198 14.23 8.63 10.32
C MET A 198 14.60 7.85 11.60
N LEU A 199 14.65 8.52 12.75
CA LEU A 199 15.02 7.90 14.02
C LEU A 199 13.94 6.96 14.54
N SER A 200 12.66 7.27 14.38
CA SER A 200 11.56 6.38 14.74
C SER A 200 11.58 5.09 13.93
N GLU A 201 11.86 5.17 12.64
CA GLU A 201 12.06 3.99 11.78
C GLU A 201 13.30 3.19 12.18
N ALA A 202 14.43 3.85 12.49
CA ALA A 202 15.65 3.19 12.92
C ALA A 202 15.45 2.44 14.24
N LEU A 203 14.79 3.04 15.21
CA LEU A 203 14.45 2.39 16.49
C LEU A 203 13.47 1.23 16.28
N CYS A 204 12.48 1.40 15.42
CA CYS A 204 11.55 0.33 15.04
C CYS A 204 12.30 -0.86 14.43
N CYS A 205 13.25 -0.61 13.52
CA CYS A 205 14.12 -1.65 12.97
C CYS A 205 14.91 -2.39 14.04
N LEU A 206 15.50 -1.67 14.97
CA LEU A 206 16.27 -2.26 16.07
C LEU A 206 15.38 -3.18 16.92
N PHE A 207 14.19 -2.73 17.30
CA PHE A 207 13.23 -3.55 18.05
C PHE A 207 12.79 -4.78 17.26
N CYS A 208 12.54 -4.63 15.96
CA CYS A 208 12.19 -5.72 15.07
C CYS A 208 13.31 -6.78 15.02
N LEU A 209 14.56 -6.36 14.87
CA LEU A 209 15.74 -7.25 14.86
C LEU A 209 15.90 -8.00 16.17
N ILE A 210 15.74 -7.31 17.31
CA ILE A 210 15.82 -7.92 18.65
C ILE A 210 14.72 -8.95 18.83
N TYR A 211 13.49 -8.63 18.42
CA TYR A 211 12.36 -9.55 18.50
C TYR A 211 12.58 -10.81 17.66
N ILE A 212 12.99 -10.64 16.40
CA ILE A 212 13.27 -11.75 15.48
C ILE A 212 14.34 -12.66 16.06
N LYS A 213 15.43 -12.09 16.55
CA LYS A 213 16.52 -12.85 17.15
C LYS A 213 16.07 -13.68 18.37
N LYS A 214 15.14 -13.15 19.17
CA LYS A 214 14.67 -13.83 20.40
C LYS A 214 13.53 -14.81 20.17
N LYS A 215 12.63 -14.54 19.22
CA LYS A 215 11.32 -15.23 19.12
C LYS A 215 11.15 -16.08 17.85
N ILE A 216 11.94 -15.84 16.81
CA ILE A 216 11.76 -16.53 15.53
C ILE A 216 13.10 -17.11 15.06
N PRO A 217 13.49 -18.29 15.60
CA PRO A 217 14.77 -18.94 15.24
C PRO A 217 14.90 -19.23 13.73
N LEU A 218 13.79 -19.40 13.03
CA LEU A 218 13.75 -19.61 11.57
C LEU A 218 14.35 -18.42 10.81
N LEU A 219 14.21 -17.21 11.34
CA LEU A 219 14.76 -15.97 10.81
C LEU A 219 16.10 -15.61 11.43
N CYS A 220 16.76 -16.56 12.14
CA CYS A 220 17.97 -16.28 12.91
C CYS A 220 19.10 -15.70 12.08
N LEU A 221 19.59 -14.58 12.56
CA LEU A 221 20.77 -13.83 12.09
C LEU A 221 22.08 -14.57 12.50
N GLY A 222 22.28 -15.77 12.00
CA GLY A 222 23.51 -16.56 12.23
C GLY A 222 24.47 -16.54 11.04
N LYS A 223 25.48 -17.40 11.06
CA LYS A 223 26.43 -17.57 9.93
C LYS A 223 25.72 -17.86 8.60
N LYS A 224 24.52 -18.47 8.62
CA LYS A 224 23.66 -18.75 7.45
C LYS A 224 23.08 -17.52 6.77
N TRP A 225 23.12 -16.34 7.41
CA TRP A 225 22.66 -15.06 6.87
C TRP A 225 23.58 -14.43 5.83
N ARG A 226 24.77 -15.00 5.64
CA ARG A 226 25.72 -14.51 4.65
C ARG A 226 25.68 -15.29 3.34
N VAL A 227 24.60 -16.01 3.12
CA VAL A 227 24.40 -16.74 1.84
C VAL A 227 23.77 -15.78 0.84
N PHE A 228 24.49 -15.54 -0.24
CA PHE A 228 24.04 -14.77 -1.39
C PHE A 228 23.95 -15.68 -2.61
N ASP A 229 22.78 -15.69 -3.25
CA ASP A 229 22.50 -16.46 -4.46
C ASP A 229 21.94 -15.53 -5.52
N GLY A 230 22.68 -15.31 -6.61
CA GLY A 230 22.29 -14.42 -7.70
C GLY A 230 21.01 -14.86 -8.42
N SER A 231 20.75 -16.15 -8.52
CA SER A 231 19.53 -16.66 -9.17
C SER A 231 18.28 -16.37 -8.33
N ILE A 232 18.40 -16.53 -7.01
CA ILE A 232 17.35 -16.15 -6.05
C ILE A 232 17.12 -14.64 -6.10
N LEU A 233 18.19 -13.84 -6.14
CA LEU A 233 18.08 -12.38 -6.23
C LEU A 233 17.35 -11.94 -7.50
N LEU A 234 17.73 -12.47 -8.65
CA LEU A 234 17.09 -12.14 -9.93
C LEU A 234 15.59 -12.49 -9.93
N ARG A 235 15.24 -13.66 -9.41
CA ARG A 235 13.85 -14.07 -9.28
C ARG A 235 13.08 -13.15 -8.34
N THR A 236 13.66 -12.79 -7.19
CA THR A 236 13.08 -11.86 -6.23
C THR A 236 12.91 -10.48 -6.83
N PHE A 237 13.91 -10.02 -7.58
CA PHE A 237 13.85 -8.74 -8.27
C PHE A 237 12.72 -8.71 -9.31
N ASN A 238 12.53 -9.75 -10.11
CA ASN A 238 11.44 -9.84 -11.08
C ASN A 238 10.05 -9.79 -10.42
N TYR A 239 9.88 -10.47 -9.29
CA TYR A 239 8.64 -10.41 -8.51
C TYR A 239 8.46 -9.03 -7.86
N GLY A 240 9.53 -8.50 -7.30
CA GLY A 240 9.53 -7.19 -6.64
C GLY A 240 9.23 -6.06 -7.59
N ILE A 241 9.94 -5.97 -8.72
CA ILE A 241 9.75 -4.88 -9.70
C ILE A 241 8.33 -4.90 -10.29
N THR A 242 7.77 -6.09 -10.57
CA THR A 242 6.40 -6.20 -11.08
C THR A 242 5.38 -5.68 -10.06
N SER A 243 5.57 -6.03 -8.78
CA SER A 243 4.71 -5.53 -7.69
C SER A 243 4.89 -4.03 -7.45
N ALA A 244 6.13 -3.53 -7.51
CA ALA A 244 6.45 -2.12 -7.38
C ALA A 244 5.83 -1.29 -8.52
N LEU A 245 5.99 -1.75 -9.76
CA LEU A 245 5.38 -1.10 -10.93
C LEU A 245 3.85 -1.07 -10.82
N GLN A 246 3.23 -2.14 -10.29
CA GLN A 246 1.79 -2.15 -10.05
C GLN A 246 1.37 -1.04 -9.07
N GLN A 247 2.09 -0.86 -7.96
CA GLN A 247 1.80 0.20 -6.99
C GLN A 247 2.02 1.60 -7.59
N MET A 248 3.08 1.78 -8.37
CA MET A 248 3.33 3.02 -9.08
C MET A 248 2.23 3.34 -10.11
N CYS A 249 1.75 2.35 -10.87
CA CYS A 249 0.66 2.54 -11.82
C CYS A 249 -0.63 3.02 -11.16
N ILE A 250 -0.94 2.53 -9.95
CA ILE A 250 -2.11 3.01 -9.17
C ILE A 250 -1.94 4.50 -8.84
N GLN A 251 -0.77 4.93 -8.37
CA GLN A 251 -0.53 6.32 -8.01
C GLN A 251 -0.52 7.24 -9.23
N LEU A 252 0.14 6.84 -10.31
CA LEU A 252 0.12 7.58 -11.57
C LEU A 252 -1.31 7.72 -12.10
N GLY A 253 -2.12 6.65 -12.04
CA GLY A 253 -3.52 6.70 -12.44
C GLY A 253 -4.35 7.68 -11.60
N LYS A 254 -4.14 7.74 -10.28
CA LYS A 254 -4.77 8.73 -9.40
C LYS A 254 -4.37 10.16 -9.80
N ILE A 255 -3.09 10.40 -10.08
CA ILE A 255 -2.59 11.72 -10.53
C ILE A 255 -3.23 12.10 -11.88
N CYS A 256 -3.29 11.19 -12.84
CA CYS A 256 -3.92 11.46 -14.14
C CYS A 256 -5.41 11.83 -13.99
N VAL A 257 -6.16 11.17 -13.13
CA VAL A 257 -7.56 11.55 -12.85
C VAL A 257 -7.63 12.91 -12.15
N GLN A 258 -6.70 13.20 -11.22
CA GLN A 258 -6.63 14.51 -10.56
C GLN A 258 -6.43 15.66 -11.56
N THR A 259 -5.64 15.47 -12.64
CA THR A 259 -5.48 16.51 -13.66
C THR A 259 -6.78 16.85 -14.39
N VAL A 260 -7.66 15.85 -14.60
CA VAL A 260 -8.99 16.06 -15.18
C VAL A 260 -9.90 16.87 -14.24
N VAL A 261 -9.78 16.64 -12.92
CA VAL A 261 -10.56 17.35 -11.90
C VAL A 261 -10.07 18.80 -11.73
N ASN A 262 -8.78 19.04 -11.79
CA ASN A 262 -8.18 20.35 -11.50
C ASN A 262 -8.65 21.47 -12.44
N VAL A 263 -9.08 21.14 -13.63
CA VAL A 263 -9.59 22.14 -14.62
C VAL A 263 -11.07 22.46 -14.42
N GLN A 264 -11.77 21.80 -13.50
CA GLN A 264 -13.22 21.95 -13.28
C GLN A 264 -13.60 23.00 -12.22
N GLY A 265 -12.60 23.56 -11.54
CA GLY A 265 -12.79 24.60 -10.50
C GLY A 265 -12.66 24.12 -9.07
N VAL A 266 -12.61 25.09 -8.16
CA VAL A 266 -12.24 24.86 -6.74
C VAL A 266 -13.20 23.94 -6.02
N ALA A 267 -14.51 24.06 -6.24
CA ALA A 267 -15.52 23.20 -5.62
C ALA A 267 -15.35 21.71 -6.00
N PHE A 268 -15.05 21.44 -7.29
CA PHE A 268 -14.76 20.10 -7.78
C PHE A 268 -13.50 19.51 -7.12
N ILE A 269 -12.43 20.31 -7.02
CA ILE A 269 -11.18 19.89 -6.40
C ILE A 269 -11.39 19.57 -4.92
N ALA A 270 -12.10 20.43 -4.21
CA ALA A 270 -12.41 20.23 -2.80
C ALA A 270 -13.26 18.97 -2.56
N ALA A 271 -14.34 18.80 -3.33
CA ALA A 271 -15.17 17.60 -3.27
C ALA A 271 -14.39 16.33 -3.58
N PHE A 272 -13.57 16.32 -4.65
CA PHE A 272 -12.77 15.17 -5.05
C PHE A 272 -11.68 14.82 -4.01
N THR A 273 -11.09 15.82 -3.38
CA THR A 273 -10.10 15.61 -2.31
C THR A 273 -10.76 14.97 -1.08
N ALA A 274 -11.93 15.45 -0.68
CA ALA A 274 -12.68 14.84 0.42
C ALA A 274 -13.07 13.39 0.10
N ILE A 275 -13.59 13.14 -1.11
CA ILE A 275 -13.98 11.81 -1.57
C ILE A 275 -12.81 10.84 -1.61
N ASN A 276 -11.64 11.26 -2.11
CA ASN A 276 -10.45 10.38 -2.12
C ASN A 276 -10.09 9.90 -0.72
N ARG A 277 -10.24 10.73 0.31
CA ARG A 277 -10.03 10.32 1.70
C ARG A 277 -11.06 9.29 2.15
N VAL A 278 -12.33 9.50 1.82
CA VAL A 278 -13.41 8.52 2.12
C VAL A 278 -13.15 7.20 1.41
N ASP A 279 -12.80 7.24 0.12
CA ASP A 279 -12.47 6.05 -0.67
C ASP A 279 -11.25 5.30 -0.12
N ASP A 280 -10.21 6.01 0.32
CA ASP A 280 -9.04 5.38 0.95
C ASP A 280 -9.43 4.63 2.23
N PHE A 281 -10.30 5.20 3.08
CA PHE A 281 -10.82 4.49 4.26
C PHE A 281 -11.71 3.30 3.89
N ALA A 282 -12.60 3.46 2.91
CA ALA A 282 -13.53 2.41 2.49
C ALA A 282 -12.83 1.25 1.77
N MET A 283 -11.79 1.53 0.96
CA MET A 283 -11.10 0.52 0.16
C MET A 283 -9.92 -0.15 0.88
N THR A 284 -9.35 0.48 1.91
CA THR A 284 -8.22 -0.08 2.67
C THR A 284 -8.51 -1.47 3.24
N PRO A 285 -9.65 -1.76 3.90
CA PRO A 285 -9.95 -3.11 4.37
C PRO A 285 -10.13 -4.11 3.24
N GLN A 286 -10.72 -3.71 2.10
CA GLN A 286 -10.83 -4.58 0.92
C GLN A 286 -9.46 -5.02 0.41
N GLN A 287 -8.51 -4.09 0.31
CA GLN A 287 -7.14 -4.38 -0.10
C GLN A 287 -6.44 -5.31 0.91
N ASN A 288 -6.67 -5.13 2.20
CA ASN A 288 -6.07 -5.97 3.25
C ASN A 288 -6.65 -7.39 3.27
N ILE A 289 -7.94 -7.59 2.97
CA ILE A 289 -8.52 -8.92 2.75
C ILE A 289 -7.83 -9.59 1.55
N ALA A 290 -7.58 -8.86 0.46
CA ALA A 290 -6.86 -9.37 -0.69
C ALA A 290 -5.39 -9.71 -0.38
N HIS A 291 -4.71 -8.93 0.47
CA HIS A 291 -3.36 -9.26 0.96
C HIS A 291 -3.35 -10.53 1.83
N ALA A 292 -4.34 -10.69 2.71
CA ALA A 292 -4.51 -11.92 3.49
C ALA A 292 -4.73 -13.13 2.58
N SER A 293 -5.60 -12.97 1.57
CA SER A 293 -5.83 -13.98 0.53
C SER A 293 -4.53 -14.32 -0.23
N THR A 294 -3.70 -13.32 -0.57
CA THR A 294 -2.40 -13.54 -1.22
C THR A 294 -1.50 -14.48 -0.41
N THR A 295 -1.33 -14.20 0.87
CA THR A 295 -0.50 -15.04 1.77
C THR A 295 -1.08 -16.44 1.91
N PHE A 296 -2.40 -16.55 2.11
CA PHE A 296 -3.10 -17.82 2.19
C PHE A 296 -2.91 -18.65 0.91
N MET A 297 -3.11 -18.07 -0.26
CA MET A 297 -2.95 -18.75 -1.55
C MET A 297 -1.51 -19.19 -1.76
N ALA A 298 -0.52 -18.32 -1.49
CA ALA A 298 0.89 -18.62 -1.68
C ALA A 298 1.35 -19.78 -0.78
N GLN A 299 0.95 -19.82 0.50
CA GLN A 299 1.28 -20.93 1.41
C GLN A 299 0.63 -22.22 0.96
N ASN A 300 -0.66 -22.21 0.58
CA ASN A 300 -1.37 -23.43 0.14
C ASN A 300 -0.88 -23.92 -1.23
N LYS A 301 -0.47 -23.01 -2.14
CA LYS A 301 0.23 -23.37 -3.37
C LYS A 301 1.54 -24.10 -3.06
N GLY A 302 2.35 -23.55 -2.14
CA GLY A 302 3.57 -24.20 -1.70
C GLY A 302 3.37 -25.59 -1.12
N ALA A 303 2.27 -25.78 -0.39
CA ALA A 303 1.86 -27.08 0.20
C ALA A 303 1.21 -28.03 -0.81
N GLY A 304 0.97 -27.63 -2.07
CA GLY A 304 0.26 -28.44 -3.07
C GLY A 304 -1.23 -28.64 -2.78
N ASN A 305 -1.83 -27.82 -1.90
CA ASN A 305 -3.22 -28.03 -1.44
C ASN A 305 -4.23 -27.22 -2.28
N ILE A 306 -4.45 -27.65 -3.52
CA ILE A 306 -5.35 -26.98 -4.48
C ILE A 306 -6.79 -26.91 -3.94
N ARG A 307 -7.28 -27.99 -3.31
CA ARG A 307 -8.64 -28.01 -2.74
C ARG A 307 -8.83 -26.92 -1.67
N ARG A 308 -7.81 -26.71 -0.83
CA ARG A 308 -7.83 -25.67 0.19
C ARG A 308 -7.70 -24.26 -0.42
N MET A 309 -6.96 -24.10 -1.50
CA MET A 309 -6.90 -22.84 -2.25
C MET A 309 -8.28 -22.46 -2.79
N LYS A 310 -9.03 -23.39 -3.39
CA LYS A 310 -10.41 -23.17 -3.87
C LYS A 310 -11.33 -22.69 -2.74
N LYS A 311 -11.31 -23.41 -1.60
CA LYS A 311 -12.10 -23.02 -0.42
C LYS A 311 -11.68 -21.65 0.13
N GLY A 312 -10.37 -21.37 0.17
CA GLY A 312 -9.84 -20.07 0.62
C GLY A 312 -10.24 -18.90 -0.28
N PHE A 313 -10.24 -19.10 -1.60
CA PHE A 313 -10.73 -18.12 -2.54
C PHE A 313 -12.21 -17.77 -2.29
N LEU A 314 -13.06 -18.79 -2.15
CA LEU A 314 -14.48 -18.61 -1.83
C LEU A 314 -14.68 -17.92 -0.46
N SER A 315 -13.91 -18.32 0.56
CA SER A 315 -13.97 -17.69 1.88
C SER A 315 -13.55 -16.21 1.83
N SER A 316 -12.55 -15.89 1.01
CA SER A 316 -12.13 -14.49 0.80
C SER A 316 -13.21 -13.67 0.10
N ILE A 317 -13.92 -14.25 -0.88
CA ILE A 317 -15.08 -13.61 -1.52
C ILE A 317 -16.18 -13.33 -0.49
N ILE A 318 -16.51 -14.31 0.36
CA ILE A 318 -17.55 -14.14 1.40
C ILE A 318 -17.17 -13.00 2.35
N LEU A 319 -15.95 -12.97 2.87
CA LEU A 319 -15.48 -11.91 3.75
C LEU A 319 -15.54 -10.53 3.06
N GLN A 320 -15.14 -10.49 1.80
CA GLN A 320 -15.15 -9.27 1.00
C GLN A 320 -16.57 -8.76 0.75
N VAL A 321 -17.51 -9.66 0.41
CA VAL A 321 -18.92 -9.30 0.19
C VAL A 321 -19.56 -8.77 1.47
N ILE A 322 -19.32 -9.44 2.61
CA ILE A 322 -19.84 -8.99 3.92
C ILE A 322 -19.32 -7.58 4.22
N TYR A 323 -18.01 -7.37 4.13
CA TYR A 323 -17.42 -6.05 4.38
C TYR A 323 -17.97 -5.00 3.42
N THR A 324 -18.00 -5.31 2.10
CA THR A 324 -18.46 -4.37 1.08
C THR A 324 -19.92 -4.00 1.26
N THR A 325 -20.78 -4.95 1.65
CA THR A 325 -22.18 -4.66 1.94
C THR A 325 -22.30 -3.68 3.11
N VAL A 326 -21.57 -3.90 4.20
CA VAL A 326 -21.60 -3.00 5.37
C VAL A 326 -21.11 -1.60 4.98
N ILE A 327 -19.96 -1.47 4.33
CA ILE A 327 -19.40 -0.17 3.98
C ILE A 327 -20.26 0.57 2.94
N ALA A 328 -20.86 -0.15 1.98
CA ALA A 328 -21.76 0.41 0.99
C ALA A 328 -23.00 1.03 1.66
N ILE A 329 -23.62 0.32 2.61
CA ILE A 329 -24.75 0.82 3.39
C ILE A 329 -24.33 2.06 4.20
N VAL A 330 -23.20 2.01 4.90
CA VAL A 330 -22.70 3.13 5.71
C VAL A 330 -22.44 4.36 4.84
N VAL A 331 -21.72 4.20 3.72
CA VAL A 331 -21.41 5.31 2.82
C VAL A 331 -22.67 5.88 2.17
N PHE A 332 -23.62 5.02 1.76
CA PHE A 332 -24.85 5.46 1.14
C PHE A 332 -25.74 6.25 2.13
N VAL A 333 -25.97 5.70 3.33
CA VAL A 333 -26.87 6.29 4.35
C VAL A 333 -26.28 7.56 4.95
N PHE A 334 -24.98 7.54 5.26
CA PHE A 334 -24.30 8.64 5.95
C PHE A 334 -23.48 9.53 5.02
N SER A 335 -23.73 9.50 3.70
CA SER A 335 -22.97 10.26 2.69
C SER A 335 -22.83 11.75 3.01
N ARG A 336 -23.93 12.41 3.47
CA ARG A 336 -23.91 13.82 3.86
C ARG A 336 -23.06 14.06 5.10
N GLN A 337 -23.27 13.28 6.16
CA GLN A 337 -22.51 13.40 7.41
C GLN A 337 -21.02 13.12 7.21
N ILE A 338 -20.69 12.14 6.37
CA ILE A 338 -19.33 11.83 6.00
C ILE A 338 -18.68 13.03 5.29
N MET A 339 -19.35 13.64 4.31
CA MET A 339 -18.82 14.83 3.65
C MET A 339 -18.64 16.01 4.60
N GLN A 340 -19.57 16.24 5.54
CA GLN A 340 -19.46 17.28 6.57
C GLN A 340 -18.24 17.11 7.49
N LEU A 341 -17.74 15.89 7.70
CA LEU A 341 -16.51 15.65 8.47
C LEU A 341 -15.24 16.12 7.75
N PHE A 342 -15.26 16.18 6.42
CA PHE A 342 -14.09 16.51 5.61
C PHE A 342 -14.12 17.91 5.01
N VAL A 343 -15.27 18.60 5.05
CA VAL A 343 -15.46 19.94 4.49
C VAL A 343 -15.58 20.94 5.63
N SER A 344 -14.51 21.69 5.90
CA SER A 344 -14.41 22.57 7.09
C SER A 344 -15.31 23.82 7.01
N ASP A 345 -15.59 24.33 5.82
CA ASP A 345 -16.27 25.62 5.63
C ASP A 345 -17.77 25.50 5.36
N GLY A 346 -18.35 24.30 5.50
CA GLY A 346 -19.79 24.07 5.34
C GLY A 346 -20.35 24.42 3.96
N SER A 347 -19.49 24.45 2.91
CA SER A 347 -19.91 24.71 1.53
C SER A 347 -20.92 23.66 1.08
N GLU A 348 -22.20 24.03 1.02
CA GLU A 348 -23.29 23.15 0.60
C GLU A 348 -23.09 22.62 -0.83
N GLU A 349 -22.44 23.38 -1.70
CA GLU A 349 -22.09 22.94 -3.03
C GLU A 349 -21.14 21.74 -3.01
N VAL A 350 -20.04 21.83 -2.24
CA VAL A 350 -19.03 20.76 -2.11
C VAL A 350 -19.65 19.51 -1.44
N ILE A 351 -20.48 19.71 -0.42
CA ILE A 351 -21.18 18.62 0.26
C ILE A 351 -22.14 17.91 -0.70
N THR A 352 -22.90 18.67 -1.49
CA THR A 352 -23.87 18.11 -2.45
C THR A 352 -23.18 17.34 -3.57
N LEU A 353 -22.08 17.87 -4.13
CA LEU A 353 -21.26 17.18 -5.12
C LEU A 353 -20.71 15.86 -4.56
N GLY A 354 -20.12 15.91 -3.38
CA GLY A 354 -19.56 14.73 -2.72
C GLY A 354 -20.60 13.70 -2.34
N MET A 355 -21.76 14.13 -1.80
CA MET A 355 -22.88 13.26 -1.44
C MET A 355 -23.39 12.50 -2.67
N SER A 356 -23.63 13.19 -3.79
CA SER A 356 -24.11 12.57 -5.03
C SER A 356 -23.15 11.50 -5.56
N TYR A 357 -21.83 11.78 -5.50
CA TYR A 357 -20.82 10.82 -5.86
C TYR A 357 -20.80 9.62 -4.90
N LEU A 358 -20.80 9.85 -3.57
CA LEU A 358 -20.73 8.78 -2.58
C LEU A 358 -21.92 7.85 -2.65
N GLN A 359 -23.12 8.37 -2.89
CA GLN A 359 -24.32 7.55 -3.07
C GLN A 359 -24.22 6.67 -4.32
N LEU A 360 -23.66 7.19 -5.41
CA LEU A 360 -23.46 6.42 -6.63
C LEU A 360 -22.36 5.36 -6.49
N ILE A 361 -21.20 5.73 -5.92
CA ILE A 361 -20.06 4.82 -5.79
C ILE A 361 -20.31 3.71 -4.77
N ALA A 362 -21.15 3.94 -3.76
CA ALA A 362 -21.48 2.94 -2.74
C ALA A 362 -21.96 1.62 -3.37
N PHE A 363 -22.85 1.69 -4.36
CA PHE A 363 -23.29 0.49 -5.10
C PHE A 363 -22.18 -0.13 -5.98
N MET A 364 -21.22 0.69 -6.41
CA MET A 364 -20.12 0.23 -7.26
C MET A 364 -18.97 -0.42 -6.48
N TYR A 365 -18.91 -0.31 -5.14
CA TYR A 365 -17.84 -0.91 -4.32
C TYR A 365 -17.72 -2.43 -4.43
N PHE A 366 -18.73 -3.13 -4.95
CA PHE A 366 -18.64 -4.55 -5.25
C PHE A 366 -17.67 -4.86 -6.41
N MET A 367 -17.43 -3.89 -7.31
CA MET A 367 -16.49 -4.06 -8.42
C MET A 367 -15.02 -4.10 -7.95
N PRO A 368 -14.51 -3.09 -7.19
CA PRO A 368 -13.16 -3.18 -6.63
C PRO A 368 -13.02 -4.35 -5.64
N SER A 369 -14.09 -4.73 -4.96
CA SER A 369 -14.14 -5.91 -4.11
C SER A 369 -13.78 -7.17 -4.90
N ALA A 370 -14.44 -7.42 -6.03
CA ALA A 370 -14.19 -8.56 -6.90
C ALA A 370 -12.77 -8.51 -7.51
N THR A 371 -12.35 -7.35 -8.04
CA THR A 371 -11.03 -7.21 -8.64
C THR A 371 -9.90 -7.44 -7.66
N ASN A 372 -10.02 -6.93 -6.42
CA ASN A 372 -9.00 -7.08 -5.37
C ASN A 372 -8.81 -8.56 -4.97
N ILE A 373 -9.90 -9.33 -4.83
CA ILE A 373 -9.79 -10.76 -4.50
C ILE A 373 -9.15 -11.55 -5.62
N ILE A 374 -9.51 -11.27 -6.88
CA ILE A 374 -8.89 -11.91 -8.03
C ILE A 374 -7.39 -11.54 -8.11
N GLN A 375 -7.03 -10.28 -7.83
CA GLN A 375 -5.63 -9.89 -7.70
C GLN A 375 -4.92 -10.64 -6.58
N GLY A 376 -5.54 -10.78 -5.41
CA GLY A 376 -4.99 -11.55 -4.29
C GLY A 376 -4.70 -13.00 -4.67
N PHE A 377 -5.61 -13.62 -5.42
CA PHE A 377 -5.43 -14.96 -5.98
C PHE A 377 -4.22 -15.05 -6.92
N PHE A 378 -4.15 -14.19 -7.95
CA PHE A 378 -3.04 -14.21 -8.90
C PHE A 378 -1.69 -13.87 -8.24
N ARG A 379 -1.65 -12.91 -7.31
CA ARG A 379 -0.43 -12.63 -6.52
C ARG A 379 0.01 -13.86 -5.74
N GLY A 380 -0.90 -14.54 -5.05
CA GLY A 380 -0.60 -15.76 -4.30
C GLY A 380 -0.08 -16.90 -5.19
N LEU A 381 -0.55 -16.97 -6.43
CA LEU A 381 -0.02 -17.89 -7.44
C LEU A 381 1.34 -17.44 -8.02
N GLY A 382 1.77 -16.22 -7.78
CA GLY A 382 2.97 -15.65 -8.37
C GLY A 382 2.80 -15.16 -9.80
N ASP A 383 1.56 -15.10 -10.32
CA ASP A 383 1.23 -14.60 -11.66
C ASP A 383 1.10 -13.06 -11.65
N LEU A 384 2.17 -12.38 -11.24
CA LEU A 384 2.18 -10.92 -11.02
C LEU A 384 1.97 -10.10 -12.30
N LYS A 385 2.30 -10.66 -13.46
CA LYS A 385 2.05 -10.01 -14.75
C LYS A 385 0.57 -9.77 -14.98
N VAL A 386 -0.29 -10.71 -14.58
CA VAL A 386 -1.75 -10.57 -14.69
C VAL A 386 -2.24 -9.42 -13.81
N THR A 387 -1.69 -9.28 -12.60
CA THR A 387 -2.06 -8.19 -11.68
C THR A 387 -1.59 -6.83 -12.19
N LEU A 388 -0.40 -6.74 -12.75
CA LEU A 388 0.13 -5.51 -13.34
C LEU A 388 -0.69 -5.08 -14.54
N ILE A 389 -0.89 -5.97 -15.52
CA ILE A 389 -1.65 -5.68 -16.75
C ILE A 389 -3.08 -5.24 -16.40
N SER A 390 -3.75 -5.97 -15.51
CA SER A 390 -5.11 -5.62 -15.09
C SER A 390 -5.18 -4.25 -14.41
N THR A 391 -4.15 -3.86 -13.65
CA THR A 391 -4.06 -2.53 -13.03
C THR A 391 -3.84 -1.44 -14.08
N ILE A 392 -2.98 -1.66 -15.07
CA ILE A 392 -2.78 -0.72 -16.19
C ILE A 392 -4.09 -0.52 -16.95
N LEU A 393 -4.80 -1.60 -17.30
CA LEU A 393 -6.10 -1.52 -17.98
C LEU A 393 -7.13 -0.73 -17.16
N ASN A 394 -7.21 -0.98 -15.85
CA ASN A 394 -8.09 -0.24 -14.94
C ASN A 394 -7.79 1.27 -14.98
N MET A 395 -6.53 1.65 -14.72
CA MET A 395 -6.15 3.05 -14.59
C MET A 395 -6.24 3.80 -15.91
N SER A 396 -5.89 3.16 -17.03
CA SER A 396 -6.03 3.74 -18.37
C SER A 396 -7.50 3.94 -18.75
N ALA A 397 -8.34 2.93 -18.54
CA ALA A 397 -9.78 3.02 -18.83
C ALA A 397 -10.46 4.07 -17.94
N ARG A 398 -10.10 4.13 -16.65
CA ARG A 398 -10.60 5.14 -15.71
C ARG A 398 -10.22 6.55 -16.13
N PHE A 399 -8.97 6.80 -16.48
CA PHE A 399 -8.50 8.11 -16.92
C PHE A 399 -9.17 8.53 -18.23
N LEU A 400 -9.16 7.65 -19.26
CA LEU A 400 -9.74 7.94 -20.56
C LEU A 400 -11.24 8.21 -20.46
N SER A 401 -11.98 7.40 -19.71
CA SER A 401 -13.42 7.62 -19.53
C SER A 401 -13.72 8.89 -18.73
N ALA A 402 -12.96 9.21 -17.69
CA ALA A 402 -13.09 10.48 -16.98
C ALA A 402 -12.86 11.68 -17.90
N TRP A 403 -11.80 11.61 -18.70
CA TRP A 403 -11.45 12.67 -19.65
C TRP A 403 -12.55 12.85 -20.72
N ILE A 404 -13.02 11.75 -21.34
CA ILE A 404 -14.10 11.80 -22.36
C ILE A 404 -15.39 12.35 -21.75
N MET A 405 -15.82 11.81 -20.62
CA MET A 405 -17.09 12.18 -20.00
C MET A 405 -17.12 13.65 -19.56
N ILE A 406 -16.01 14.18 -19.08
CA ILE A 406 -15.94 15.56 -18.60
C ILE A 406 -15.67 16.54 -19.74
N HIS A 407 -14.67 16.30 -20.62
CA HIS A 407 -14.25 17.29 -21.61
C HIS A 407 -15.02 17.21 -22.92
N ILE A 408 -15.48 16.02 -23.35
CA ILE A 408 -16.20 15.85 -24.61
C ILE A 408 -17.70 15.91 -24.39
N LEU A 409 -18.20 15.20 -23.36
CA LEU A 409 -19.64 15.10 -23.10
C LEU A 409 -20.18 16.19 -22.16
N GLY A 410 -19.30 17.04 -21.58
CA GLY A 410 -19.71 18.11 -20.67
C GLY A 410 -20.34 17.61 -19.38
N GLY A 411 -20.00 16.38 -18.94
CA GLY A 411 -20.62 15.73 -17.81
C GLY A 411 -20.21 16.36 -16.45
N GLY A 412 -21.12 16.28 -15.49
CA GLY A 412 -20.88 16.77 -14.14
C GLY A 412 -20.03 15.83 -13.27
N PHE A 413 -19.96 16.15 -11.98
CA PHE A 413 -19.10 15.47 -10.99
C PHE A 413 -19.34 13.95 -10.87
N GLY A 414 -20.59 13.50 -11.05
CA GLY A 414 -20.94 12.07 -11.03
C GLY A 414 -20.25 11.22 -12.11
N CYS A 415 -19.75 11.85 -13.20
CA CYS A 415 -18.99 11.15 -14.23
C CYS A 415 -17.71 10.51 -13.70
N LEU A 416 -17.13 11.05 -12.61
CA LEU A 416 -15.96 10.46 -11.96
C LEU A 416 -16.27 9.08 -11.34
N ALA A 417 -17.47 8.89 -10.78
CA ALA A 417 -17.92 7.58 -10.29
C ALA A 417 -18.10 6.58 -11.43
N TRP A 418 -18.70 7.01 -12.53
CA TRP A 418 -18.83 6.17 -13.75
C TRP A 418 -17.48 5.84 -14.38
N ALA A 419 -16.54 6.77 -14.36
CA ALA A 419 -15.17 6.50 -14.83
C ALA A 419 -14.48 5.41 -13.99
N ASN A 420 -14.66 5.41 -12.66
CA ASN A 420 -14.21 4.32 -11.79
C ASN A 420 -14.85 2.99 -12.18
N PHE A 421 -16.16 2.98 -12.41
CA PHE A 421 -16.91 1.80 -12.80
C PHE A 421 -16.39 1.21 -14.13
N VAL A 422 -16.18 2.04 -15.14
CA VAL A 422 -15.59 1.63 -16.43
C VAL A 422 -14.20 1.02 -16.24
N GLY A 423 -13.37 1.63 -15.40
CA GLY A 423 -12.05 1.08 -15.06
C GLY A 423 -12.13 -0.31 -14.44
N TRP A 424 -13.03 -0.54 -13.48
CA TRP A 424 -13.22 -1.85 -12.85
C TRP A 424 -13.79 -2.88 -13.80
N ILE A 425 -14.72 -2.50 -14.68
CA ILE A 425 -15.24 -3.40 -15.73
C ILE A 425 -14.12 -3.82 -16.69
N ALA A 426 -13.30 -2.89 -17.16
CA ALA A 426 -12.16 -3.21 -18.03
C ALA A 426 -11.19 -4.20 -17.34
N MET A 427 -10.95 -4.02 -16.05
CA MET A 427 -10.15 -4.92 -15.24
C MET A 427 -10.76 -6.30 -15.10
N LEU A 428 -12.06 -6.40 -14.78
CA LEU A 428 -12.77 -7.68 -14.64
C LEU A 428 -12.86 -8.41 -15.98
N ALA A 429 -13.11 -7.70 -17.09
CA ALA A 429 -13.15 -8.29 -18.42
C ALA A 429 -11.84 -9.00 -18.80
N PHE A 430 -10.70 -8.51 -18.29
CA PHE A 430 -9.42 -9.17 -18.45
C PHE A 430 -9.20 -10.29 -17.40
N GLN A 431 -9.56 -10.06 -16.14
CA GLN A 431 -9.28 -10.99 -15.04
C GLN A 431 -10.13 -12.26 -15.07
N ILE A 432 -11.43 -12.16 -15.44
CA ILE A 432 -12.35 -13.30 -15.43
C ILE A 432 -11.91 -14.42 -16.40
N PRO A 433 -11.61 -14.16 -17.67
CA PRO A 433 -11.06 -15.19 -18.57
C PRO A 433 -9.77 -15.83 -18.04
N MET A 434 -8.89 -15.02 -17.44
CA MET A 434 -7.63 -15.53 -16.88
C MET A 434 -7.86 -16.48 -15.72
N ILE A 435 -8.79 -16.18 -14.80
CA ILE A 435 -9.07 -17.07 -13.66
C ILE A 435 -9.73 -18.38 -14.11
N VAL A 436 -10.65 -18.32 -15.08
CA VAL A 436 -11.29 -19.50 -15.65
C VAL A 436 -10.25 -20.43 -16.33
N THR A 437 -9.35 -19.84 -17.12
CA THR A 437 -8.28 -20.58 -17.78
C THR A 437 -7.33 -21.23 -16.76
N ARG A 438 -7.02 -20.49 -15.67
CA ARG A 438 -6.13 -21.01 -14.61
C ARG A 438 -6.76 -22.18 -13.86
N TRP A 439 -8.03 -22.07 -13.49
CA TRP A 439 -8.75 -23.16 -12.81
C TRP A 439 -8.88 -24.41 -13.68
N ARG A 440 -9.02 -24.27 -15.01
CA ARG A 440 -9.06 -25.42 -15.93
C ARG A 440 -7.71 -26.15 -15.97
N LYS A 441 -6.59 -25.42 -16.00
CA LYS A 441 -5.24 -26.01 -15.97
C LYS A 441 -4.99 -26.80 -14.68
N GLU A 442 -5.30 -26.20 -13.53
CA GLU A 442 -5.12 -26.86 -12.23
C GLU A 442 -6.02 -28.10 -12.05
N LYS A 443 -7.18 -28.13 -12.69
CA LYS A 443 -8.05 -29.32 -12.69
C LYS A 443 -7.49 -30.46 -13.55
N SER A 444 -6.74 -30.14 -14.61
CA SER A 444 -6.09 -31.15 -15.46
C SER A 444 -4.82 -31.73 -14.85
N GLU A 445 -4.20 -31.04 -13.90
CA GLU A 445 -3.04 -31.54 -13.13
C GLU A 445 -3.45 -32.38 -11.90
N ASP A 446 -4.72 -32.29 -11.44
CA ASP A 446 -5.30 -33.10 -10.34
C ASP A 446 -5.81 -34.49 -10.81
N ASN A 447 -5.99 -34.70 -12.13
CA ASN A 447 -6.37 -35.98 -12.75
C ASN A 447 -5.14 -36.71 -13.34
#